data_d9cf3638d2fc2c0036e87e8c767d1407
#
_entry.id   d9cf3638d2fc2c0036e87e8c767d1407
#
_cell.length_a   1.000
_cell.length_b   1.000
_cell.length_c   1.000
_cell.angle_alpha   90.00
_cell.angle_beta   90.00
_cell.angle_gamma   90.00
#
_symmetry.space_group_name_H-M   'P 1'
#
loop_
_entity.id
_entity.type
_entity.pdbx_description
1 polymer ?
#
loop_
_entity_poly.entity_id
_entity_poly.type
_entity_poly.pdbx_seq_one_letter_code
_entity_poly.pdbx_strand_id
1 'polypeptide(L)'
;KLADMKLDKYVNYRFACSYDAGKWMFGNRDYKVIPNCVNCDDFKYDTDRRNAKRRELGLENKYVIGTVGRLQPAKNPEYIIDIVNAWTKRDKDVMLLHIGDGELKGSIDNKVKSLNLQDNVRLLGQRSDIADLMNVMDAFVLPSLHEGFPIVLVEAQATGLRCYVADNITRDCNITGNVKYLPIDVTPEVWAETIAQDK
;
A
#
# COMPACT_ATOMS: atom_id res chain seq x y z
N LYS A 1 -19.77 14.61 9.50
CA LYS A 1 -19.33 13.57 10.46
C LYS A 1 -20.54 12.76 10.85
N LEU A 2 -20.44 11.44 11.03
CA LEU A 2 -21.52 10.58 11.56
C LEU A 2 -22.03 11.08 12.93
N ALA A 3 -21.19 11.82 13.67
CA ALA A 3 -21.53 12.47 14.93
C ALA A 3 -22.68 13.50 14.82
N ASP A 4 -22.91 14.05 13.63
CA ASP A 4 -23.96 15.05 13.39
C ASP A 4 -25.28 14.41 12.91
N MET A 5 -25.26 13.12 12.62
CA MET A 5 -26.46 12.37 12.29
C MET A 5 -27.11 11.91 13.59
N LYS A 6 -28.42 12.22 13.78
CA LYS A 6 -29.20 11.79 14.95
C LYS A 6 -29.34 10.25 15.06
N LEU A 7 -28.35 9.50 14.56
CA LEU A 7 -28.34 8.04 14.57
C LEU A 7 -28.09 7.44 15.96
N ASP A 8 -27.50 8.21 16.89
CA ASP A 8 -27.24 7.76 18.26
C ASP A 8 -28.45 7.25 19.01
N LYS A 9 -29.67 7.73 18.61
CA LYS A 9 -30.92 7.25 19.19
C LYS A 9 -31.27 5.81 18.84
N TYR A 10 -30.66 5.27 17.78
CA TYR A 10 -30.96 3.97 17.19
C TYR A 10 -29.83 2.97 17.25
N VAL A 11 -28.65 3.38 17.78
CA VAL A 11 -27.44 2.56 17.82
C VAL A 11 -27.27 1.97 19.22
N ASN A 12 -27.28 0.66 19.32
CA ASN A 12 -27.02 -0.05 20.57
C ASN A 12 -25.52 -0.33 20.78
N TYR A 13 -24.76 -0.53 19.70
CA TYR A 13 -23.34 -0.83 19.75
C TYR A 13 -22.59 -0.06 18.66
N ARG A 14 -21.34 0.32 18.97
CA ARG A 14 -20.41 0.98 18.03
C ARG A 14 -19.19 0.13 17.87
N PHE A 15 -18.76 -0.07 16.64
CA PHE A 15 -17.57 -0.83 16.30
C PHE A 15 -16.67 0.00 15.36
N ALA A 16 -15.36 -0.12 15.53
CA ALA A 16 -14.36 0.49 14.69
C ALA A 16 -13.29 -0.53 14.33
N CYS A 17 -12.60 -0.35 13.20
CA CYS A 17 -11.52 -1.23 12.77
C CYS A 17 -10.17 -0.90 13.43
N SER A 18 -10.02 0.28 14.05
CA SER A 18 -8.86 0.69 14.85
C SER A 18 -9.26 1.69 15.92
N TYR A 19 -8.40 1.93 16.90
CA TYR A 19 -8.63 2.97 17.91
C TYR A 19 -8.73 4.36 17.30
N ASP A 20 -7.85 4.69 16.33
CA ASP A 20 -7.87 5.97 15.66
C ASP A 20 -9.14 6.19 14.85
N ALA A 21 -9.58 5.16 14.10
CA ALA A 21 -10.84 5.20 13.37
C ALA A 21 -12.03 5.38 14.31
N GLY A 22 -12.04 4.68 15.46
CA GLY A 22 -13.08 4.80 16.48
C GLY A 22 -13.12 6.20 17.09
N LYS A 23 -11.98 6.74 17.48
CA LYS A 23 -11.85 8.09 18.02
C LYS A 23 -12.29 9.16 17.02
N TRP A 24 -11.90 9.00 15.76
CA TRP A 24 -12.30 9.91 14.68
C TRP A 24 -13.82 9.88 14.43
N MET A 25 -14.41 8.68 14.43
CA MET A 25 -15.82 8.47 14.10
C MET A 25 -16.77 8.78 15.26
N PHE A 26 -16.41 8.36 16.49
CA PHE A 26 -17.30 8.37 17.66
C PHE A 26 -16.87 9.40 18.73
N GLY A 27 -15.66 9.96 18.64
CA GLY A 27 -15.14 10.89 19.65
C GLY A 27 -14.95 10.20 20.99
N ASN A 28 -15.55 10.75 22.05
CA ASN A 28 -15.45 10.21 23.42
C ASN A 28 -16.56 9.19 23.75
N ARG A 29 -17.34 8.74 22.77
CA ARG A 29 -18.38 7.71 23.00
C ARG A 29 -17.75 6.33 23.08
N ASP A 30 -18.39 5.45 23.83
CA ASP A 30 -17.94 4.05 23.93
C ASP A 30 -18.05 3.34 22.59
N TYR A 31 -17.02 2.61 22.22
CA TYR A 31 -16.96 1.73 21.04
C TYR A 31 -16.05 0.54 21.30
N LYS A 32 -16.27 -0.53 20.56
CA LYS A 32 -15.36 -1.70 20.54
C LYS A 32 -14.53 -1.68 19.28
N VAL A 33 -13.24 -1.98 19.41
CA VAL A 33 -12.36 -2.19 18.27
C VAL A 33 -12.45 -3.66 17.85
N ILE A 34 -12.78 -3.88 16.58
CA ILE A 34 -12.74 -5.17 15.90
C ILE A 34 -11.81 -4.99 14.71
N PRO A 35 -10.53 -5.37 14.83
CA PRO A 35 -9.58 -5.24 13.74
C PRO A 35 -10.04 -6.04 12.52
N ASN A 36 -9.77 -5.50 11.33
CA ASN A 36 -9.91 -6.27 10.11
C ASN A 36 -8.89 -7.42 10.12
N CYS A 37 -9.29 -8.56 9.58
CA CYS A 37 -8.43 -9.72 9.42
C CYS A 37 -8.43 -10.20 7.97
N VAL A 38 -7.40 -10.96 7.62
CA VAL A 38 -7.24 -11.62 6.33
C VAL A 38 -7.07 -13.12 6.53
N ASN A 39 -7.43 -13.90 5.52
CA ASN A 39 -7.06 -15.32 5.51
C ASN A 39 -5.57 -15.43 5.14
N CYS A 40 -4.72 -15.72 6.11
CA CYS A 40 -3.27 -15.78 5.90
C CYS A 40 -2.87 -16.89 4.91
N ASP A 41 -3.65 -17.97 4.78
CA ASP A 41 -3.34 -19.06 3.85
C ASP A 41 -3.43 -18.60 2.39
N ASP A 42 -4.31 -17.65 2.07
CA ASP A 42 -4.44 -17.09 0.73
C ASP A 42 -3.21 -16.25 0.33
N PHE A 43 -2.56 -15.60 1.31
CA PHE A 43 -1.43 -14.70 1.12
C PHE A 43 -0.07 -15.32 1.45
N LYS A 44 -0.04 -16.58 1.85
CA LYS A 44 1.20 -17.26 2.21
C LYS A 44 2.22 -17.19 1.07
N TYR A 45 3.47 -16.83 1.42
CA TYR A 45 4.58 -16.84 0.48
C TYR A 45 4.81 -18.24 -0.10
N ASP A 46 4.93 -18.30 -1.41
CA ASP A 46 5.17 -19.52 -2.17
C ASP A 46 6.20 -19.23 -3.27
N THR A 47 7.34 -19.90 -3.18
CA THR A 47 8.47 -19.71 -4.10
C THR A 47 8.13 -20.12 -5.54
N ASP A 48 7.41 -21.21 -5.73
CA ASP A 48 7.09 -21.72 -7.07
C ASP A 48 6.07 -20.79 -7.75
N ARG A 49 5.07 -20.36 -7.01
CA ARG A 49 4.06 -19.38 -7.41
C ARG A 49 4.71 -18.04 -7.78
N ARG A 50 5.61 -17.53 -6.92
CA ARG A 50 6.41 -16.32 -7.18
C ARG A 50 7.22 -16.46 -8.48
N ASN A 51 7.99 -17.51 -8.61
CA ASN A 51 8.87 -17.71 -9.77
C ASN A 51 8.07 -17.86 -11.07
N ALA A 52 6.96 -18.62 -11.05
CA ALA A 52 6.08 -18.75 -12.19
C ALA A 52 5.50 -17.40 -12.62
N LYS A 53 4.99 -16.64 -11.66
CA LYS A 53 4.36 -15.32 -11.93
C LYS A 53 5.38 -14.27 -12.35
N ARG A 54 6.60 -14.29 -11.79
CA ARG A 54 7.69 -13.38 -12.22
C ARG A 54 8.12 -13.66 -13.66
N ARG A 55 8.19 -14.95 -14.08
CA ARG A 55 8.44 -15.32 -15.49
C ARG A 55 7.32 -14.84 -16.40
N GLU A 56 6.05 -15.08 -16.02
CA GLU A 56 4.87 -14.62 -16.77
C GLU A 56 4.93 -13.11 -17.03
N LEU A 57 5.41 -12.34 -16.04
CA LEU A 57 5.47 -10.89 -16.10
C LEU A 57 6.82 -10.34 -16.58
N GLY A 58 7.83 -11.19 -16.86
CA GLY A 58 9.17 -10.77 -17.26
C GLY A 58 9.86 -9.92 -16.19
N LEU A 59 9.81 -10.37 -14.93
CA LEU A 59 10.31 -9.65 -13.75
C LEU A 59 11.46 -10.37 -13.04
N GLU A 60 12.05 -11.42 -13.66
CA GLU A 60 13.03 -12.29 -12.99
C GLU A 60 14.23 -11.51 -12.44
N ASN A 61 14.67 -10.49 -13.16
CA ASN A 61 15.85 -9.69 -12.83
C ASN A 61 15.49 -8.29 -12.29
N LYS A 62 14.25 -8.08 -11.86
CA LYS A 62 13.81 -6.78 -11.33
C LYS A 62 13.66 -6.82 -9.83
N TYR A 63 13.98 -5.70 -9.15
CA TYR A 63 13.50 -5.45 -7.81
C TYR A 63 12.09 -4.87 -7.91
N VAL A 64 11.13 -5.60 -7.40
CA VAL A 64 9.71 -5.29 -7.58
C VAL A 64 9.16 -4.64 -6.32
N ILE A 65 8.84 -3.36 -6.39
CA ILE A 65 8.04 -2.68 -5.38
C ILE A 65 6.57 -2.69 -5.79
N GLY A 66 5.67 -2.93 -4.85
CA GLY A 66 4.25 -2.99 -5.13
C GLY A 66 3.42 -2.09 -4.25
N THR A 67 2.28 -1.70 -4.78
CA THR A 67 1.22 -1.02 -4.04
C THR A 67 -0.15 -1.48 -4.52
N VAL A 68 -1.09 -1.56 -3.59
CA VAL A 68 -2.48 -1.95 -3.88
C VAL A 68 -3.41 -0.86 -3.34
N GLY A 69 -4.16 -0.25 -4.22
CA GLY A 69 -5.10 0.80 -3.83
C GLY A 69 -5.67 1.57 -5.01
N ARG A 70 -6.73 2.33 -4.77
CA ARG A 70 -7.32 3.17 -5.81
C ARG A 70 -6.39 4.32 -6.18
N LEU A 71 -6.33 4.65 -7.47
CA LEU A 71 -5.65 5.84 -7.97
C LEU A 71 -6.46 7.09 -7.62
N GLN A 72 -6.36 7.53 -6.35
CA GLN A 72 -7.07 8.68 -5.79
C GLN A 72 -6.13 9.48 -4.87
N PRO A 73 -6.39 10.78 -4.61
CA PRO A 73 -5.49 11.65 -3.84
C PRO A 73 -5.10 11.09 -2.47
N ALA A 74 -6.05 10.47 -1.75
CA ALA A 74 -5.79 9.91 -0.42
C ALA A 74 -4.72 8.81 -0.40
N LYS A 75 -4.49 8.12 -1.54
CA LYS A 75 -3.47 7.07 -1.69
C LYS A 75 -2.12 7.60 -2.17
N ASN A 76 -2.06 8.88 -2.54
CA ASN A 76 -0.85 9.59 -2.94
C ASN A 76 -0.04 8.89 -4.06
N PRO A 77 -0.70 8.47 -5.16
CA PRO A 77 -0.02 7.70 -6.21
C PRO A 77 1.07 8.50 -6.93
N GLU A 78 0.96 9.83 -6.99
CA GLU A 78 1.99 10.69 -7.59
C GLU A 78 3.32 10.58 -6.86
N TYR A 79 3.29 10.57 -5.53
CA TYR A 79 4.49 10.44 -4.70
C TYR A 79 5.15 9.05 -4.88
N ILE A 80 4.36 7.99 -5.12
CA ILE A 80 4.92 6.67 -5.45
C ILE A 80 5.72 6.72 -6.76
N ILE A 81 5.21 7.42 -7.78
CA ILE A 81 5.94 7.61 -9.04
C ILE A 81 7.23 8.40 -8.81
N ASP A 82 7.20 9.41 -7.95
CA ASP A 82 8.40 10.19 -7.61
C ASP A 82 9.46 9.35 -6.88
N ILE A 83 9.04 8.43 -5.99
CA ILE A 83 9.95 7.46 -5.35
C ILE A 83 10.64 6.59 -6.42
N VAL A 84 9.88 6.05 -7.37
CA VAL A 84 10.43 5.25 -8.49
C VAL A 84 11.40 6.08 -9.33
N ASN A 85 11.03 7.31 -9.67
CA ASN A 85 11.88 8.22 -10.43
C ASN A 85 13.21 8.51 -9.70
N ALA A 86 13.15 8.72 -8.39
CA ALA A 86 14.36 8.90 -7.57
C ALA A 86 15.24 7.65 -7.58
N TRP A 87 14.62 6.47 -7.49
CA TRP A 87 15.36 5.19 -7.50
C TRP A 87 16.03 4.90 -8.84
N THR A 88 15.34 5.11 -9.97
CA THR A 88 15.86 4.84 -11.32
C THR A 88 17.11 5.64 -11.69
N LYS A 89 17.39 6.74 -10.99
CA LYS A 89 18.64 7.51 -11.12
C LYS A 89 19.85 6.72 -10.63
N ARG A 90 19.66 5.70 -9.77
CA ARG A 90 20.72 4.88 -9.17
C ARG A 90 20.71 3.44 -9.71
N ASP A 91 19.52 2.87 -9.84
CA ASP A 91 19.32 1.49 -10.26
C ASP A 91 18.09 1.41 -11.19
N LYS A 92 18.33 1.02 -12.44
CA LYS A 92 17.28 0.90 -13.45
C LYS A 92 16.49 -0.41 -13.36
N ASP A 93 16.91 -1.33 -12.49
CA ASP A 93 16.26 -2.64 -12.35
C ASP A 93 15.12 -2.65 -11.33
N VAL A 94 14.69 -1.46 -10.88
CA VAL A 94 13.45 -1.32 -10.11
C VAL A 94 12.22 -1.37 -11.01
N MET A 95 11.18 -2.05 -10.54
CA MET A 95 9.86 -2.10 -11.18
C MET A 95 8.78 -1.80 -10.14
N LEU A 96 7.89 -0.86 -10.44
CA LEU A 96 6.66 -0.64 -9.68
C LEU A 96 5.51 -1.43 -10.30
N LEU A 97 4.82 -2.21 -9.48
CA LEU A 97 3.50 -2.75 -9.79
C LEU A 97 2.44 -1.96 -9.00
N HIS A 98 1.65 -1.17 -9.68
CA HIS A 98 0.48 -0.51 -9.07
C HIS A 98 -0.78 -1.31 -9.43
N ILE A 99 -1.47 -1.80 -8.39
CA ILE A 99 -2.68 -2.60 -8.52
C ILE A 99 -3.87 -1.77 -8.04
N GLY A 100 -4.81 -1.54 -8.92
CA GLY A 100 -6.00 -0.74 -8.69
C GLY A 100 -6.24 0.29 -9.78
N ASP A 101 -7.41 0.89 -9.78
CA ASP A 101 -7.84 1.90 -10.75
C ASP A 101 -8.41 3.12 -10.01
N GLY A 102 -8.64 4.23 -10.71
CA GLY A 102 -9.24 5.42 -10.10
C GLY A 102 -9.14 6.66 -10.97
N GLU A 103 -9.67 7.75 -10.42
CA GLU A 103 -9.80 9.04 -11.11
C GLU A 103 -8.45 9.65 -11.55
N LEU A 104 -7.35 9.34 -10.87
CA LEU A 104 -6.02 9.85 -11.20
C LEU A 104 -5.29 9.02 -12.26
N LYS A 105 -5.88 7.96 -12.83
CA LYS A 105 -5.19 7.10 -13.80
C LYS A 105 -4.57 7.89 -14.95
N GLY A 106 -5.33 8.80 -15.56
CA GLY A 106 -4.84 9.60 -16.67
C GLY A 106 -3.68 10.53 -16.29
N SER A 107 -3.72 11.16 -15.12
CA SER A 107 -2.63 12.02 -14.63
C SER A 107 -1.38 11.20 -14.31
N ILE A 108 -1.54 10.02 -13.71
CA ILE A 108 -0.42 9.12 -13.40
C ILE A 108 0.21 8.57 -14.69
N ASP A 109 -0.57 8.14 -15.67
CA ASP A 109 -0.07 7.72 -16.99
C ASP A 109 0.76 8.83 -17.66
N ASN A 110 0.28 10.07 -17.61
CA ASN A 110 1.00 11.23 -18.15
C ASN A 110 2.29 11.50 -17.38
N LYS A 111 2.27 11.41 -16.06
CA LYS A 111 3.47 11.58 -15.21
C LYS A 111 4.52 10.51 -15.51
N VAL A 112 4.13 9.24 -15.62
CA VAL A 112 5.01 8.14 -16.01
C VAL A 112 5.69 8.41 -17.34
N LYS A 113 4.94 8.87 -18.35
CA LYS A 113 5.47 9.21 -19.68
C LYS A 113 6.42 10.41 -19.62
N SER A 114 6.05 11.49 -18.93
CA SER A 114 6.86 12.70 -18.83
C SER A 114 8.21 12.47 -18.14
N LEU A 115 8.27 11.48 -17.24
CA LEU A 115 9.49 11.08 -16.53
C LEU A 115 10.25 9.93 -17.22
N ASN A 116 9.77 9.44 -18.39
CA ASN A 116 10.33 8.30 -19.13
C ASN A 116 10.43 7.00 -18.29
N LEU A 117 9.40 6.72 -17.47
CA LEU A 117 9.34 5.58 -16.55
C LEU A 117 8.51 4.39 -17.08
N GLN A 118 8.18 4.33 -18.38
CA GLN A 118 7.33 3.28 -18.96
C GLN A 118 7.91 1.87 -18.75
N ASP A 119 9.24 1.74 -18.67
CA ASP A 119 9.94 0.47 -18.42
C ASP A 119 10.07 0.14 -16.94
N ASN A 120 9.67 1.07 -16.03
CA ASN A 120 9.82 0.94 -14.58
C ASN A 120 8.48 0.97 -13.82
N VAL A 121 7.37 1.25 -14.51
CA VAL A 121 6.04 1.36 -13.88
C VAL A 121 5.01 0.60 -14.68
N ARG A 122 4.27 -0.28 -14.01
CA ARG A 122 3.12 -0.99 -14.58
C ARG A 122 1.86 -0.67 -13.77
N LEU A 123 0.91 -0.01 -14.40
CA LEU A 123 -0.43 0.22 -13.84
C LEU A 123 -1.32 -0.94 -14.28
N LEU A 124 -1.53 -1.91 -13.37
CA LEU A 124 -2.21 -3.18 -13.69
C LEU A 124 -3.74 -3.09 -13.68
N GLY A 125 -4.30 -1.93 -13.26
CA GLY A 125 -5.75 -1.79 -13.09
C GLY A 125 -6.29 -2.68 -11.97
N GLN A 126 -7.59 -2.94 -12.00
CA GLN A 126 -8.23 -3.84 -11.04
C GLN A 126 -7.85 -5.30 -11.33
N ARG A 127 -7.46 -6.04 -10.28
CA ARG A 127 -7.03 -7.43 -10.36
C ARG A 127 -7.74 -8.26 -9.30
N SER A 128 -7.96 -9.54 -9.59
CA SER A 128 -8.47 -10.54 -8.64
C SER A 128 -7.37 -11.45 -8.07
N ASP A 129 -6.19 -11.48 -8.71
CA ASP A 129 -5.03 -12.30 -8.31
C ASP A 129 -4.04 -11.51 -7.41
N ILE A 130 -4.58 -10.76 -6.42
CA ILE A 130 -3.78 -9.89 -5.54
C ILE A 130 -2.71 -10.68 -4.79
N ALA A 131 -3.05 -11.85 -4.27
CA ALA A 131 -2.11 -12.69 -3.53
C ALA A 131 -0.94 -13.16 -4.40
N ASP A 132 -1.19 -13.51 -5.67
CA ASP A 132 -0.13 -13.87 -6.64
C ASP A 132 0.77 -12.67 -6.93
N LEU A 133 0.17 -11.50 -7.11
CA LEU A 133 0.92 -10.27 -7.37
C LEU A 133 1.71 -9.82 -6.14
N MET A 134 1.21 -10.02 -4.92
CA MET A 134 2.00 -9.78 -3.71
C MET A 134 3.19 -10.73 -3.58
N ASN A 135 3.03 -12.00 -3.96
CA ASN A 135 4.15 -12.95 -4.01
C ASN A 135 5.27 -12.52 -4.97
N VAL A 136 4.96 -11.75 -6.03
CA VAL A 136 5.97 -11.23 -6.99
C VAL A 136 6.83 -10.12 -6.40
N MET A 137 6.31 -9.38 -5.44
CA MET A 137 6.94 -8.19 -4.87
C MET A 137 8.14 -8.53 -3.99
N ASP A 138 9.08 -7.59 -3.88
CA ASP A 138 10.20 -7.60 -2.94
C ASP A 138 9.93 -6.64 -1.76
N ALA A 139 9.15 -5.59 -2.00
CA ALA A 139 8.72 -4.64 -0.99
C ALA A 139 7.30 -4.10 -1.29
N PHE A 140 6.57 -3.76 -0.25
CA PHE A 140 5.27 -3.10 -0.34
C PHE A 140 5.36 -1.65 0.11
N VAL A 141 4.77 -0.72 -0.66
CA VAL A 141 4.86 0.73 -0.40
C VAL A 141 3.46 1.33 -0.29
N LEU A 142 3.20 2.08 0.79
CA LEU A 142 1.90 2.71 1.05
C LEU A 142 2.07 4.12 1.63
N PRO A 143 2.39 5.15 0.83
CA PRO A 143 2.56 6.53 1.28
C PRO A 143 1.24 7.29 1.34
N SER A 144 0.18 6.64 1.80
CA SER A 144 -1.17 7.20 1.86
C SER A 144 -1.25 8.40 2.79
N LEU A 145 -1.98 9.43 2.36
CA LEU A 145 -2.26 10.61 3.18
C LEU A 145 -3.30 10.33 4.27
N HIS A 146 -4.22 9.40 4.00
CA HIS A 146 -5.28 9.02 4.94
C HIS A 146 -5.64 7.54 4.82
N GLU A 147 -5.56 6.83 5.93
CA GLU A 147 -6.04 5.45 6.07
C GLU A 147 -6.76 5.29 7.41
N GLY A 148 -7.81 4.49 7.43
CA GLY A 148 -8.41 4.04 8.68
C GLY A 148 -7.67 2.83 9.24
N PHE A 149 -7.80 1.69 8.56
CA PHE A 149 -7.06 0.45 8.81
C PHE A 149 -6.85 -0.23 7.44
N PRO A 150 -5.69 -0.04 6.81
CA PRO A 150 -5.45 -0.56 5.45
C PRO A 150 -5.30 -2.08 5.45
N ILE A 151 -6.34 -2.79 5.01
CA ILE A 151 -6.33 -4.27 4.91
C ILE A 151 -5.19 -4.75 4.02
N VAL A 152 -4.90 -4.04 2.94
CA VAL A 152 -3.81 -4.36 2.01
C VAL A 152 -2.44 -4.41 2.67
N LEU A 153 -2.24 -3.65 3.77
CA LEU A 153 -1.01 -3.71 4.56
C LEU A 153 -0.95 -4.99 5.40
N VAL A 154 -2.09 -5.49 5.86
CA VAL A 154 -2.17 -6.79 6.57
C VAL A 154 -1.91 -7.93 5.59
N GLU A 155 -2.47 -7.86 4.37
CA GLU A 155 -2.23 -8.82 3.29
C GLU A 155 -0.74 -8.88 2.89
N ALA A 156 -0.09 -7.72 2.73
CA ALA A 156 1.33 -7.64 2.42
C ALA A 156 2.20 -8.25 3.53
N GLN A 157 1.86 -8.03 4.80
CA GLN A 157 2.55 -8.64 5.93
C GLN A 157 2.31 -10.15 6.00
N ALA A 158 1.11 -10.63 5.67
CA ALA A 158 0.80 -12.07 5.60
C ALA A 158 1.63 -12.79 4.52
N THR A 159 1.99 -12.07 3.43
CA THR A 159 2.93 -12.56 2.41
C THR A 159 4.40 -12.52 2.88
N GLY A 160 4.69 -11.92 4.03
CA GLY A 160 6.06 -11.75 4.56
C GLY A 160 6.81 -10.55 3.97
N LEU A 161 6.14 -9.68 3.22
CA LEU A 161 6.76 -8.50 2.62
C LEU A 161 7.22 -7.50 3.68
N ARG A 162 8.37 -6.87 3.42
CA ARG A 162 8.76 -5.65 4.12
C ARG A 162 7.90 -4.51 3.59
N CYS A 163 7.26 -3.79 4.51
CA CYS A 163 6.30 -2.75 4.18
C CYS A 163 6.85 -1.38 4.58
N TYR A 164 6.79 -0.42 3.67
CA TYR A 164 7.16 0.98 3.88
C TYR A 164 5.90 1.83 3.78
N VAL A 165 5.54 2.46 4.87
CA VAL A 165 4.25 3.16 4.97
C VAL A 165 4.43 4.57 5.51
N ALA A 166 3.50 5.46 5.20
CA ALA A 166 3.47 6.79 5.75
C ALA A 166 3.32 6.75 7.28
N ASP A 167 4.00 7.63 8.00
CA ASP A 167 4.05 7.66 9.46
C ASP A 167 2.74 8.08 10.13
N ASN A 168 1.80 8.64 9.37
CA ASN A 168 0.43 8.95 9.79
C ASN A 168 -0.51 7.73 9.79
N ILE A 169 -0.06 6.56 9.30
CA ILE A 169 -0.85 5.33 9.35
C ILE A 169 -0.78 4.73 10.75
N THR A 170 -1.94 4.27 11.25
CA THR A 170 -2.04 3.69 12.60
C THR A 170 -1.04 2.55 12.82
N ARG A 171 -0.43 2.54 14.00
CA ARG A 171 0.51 1.48 14.42
C ARG A 171 -0.20 0.14 14.67
N ASP A 172 -1.51 0.15 14.88
CA ASP A 172 -2.32 -1.06 15.04
C ASP A 172 -2.23 -2.01 13.84
N CYS A 173 -1.82 -1.49 12.66
CA CYS A 173 -1.61 -2.28 11.45
C CYS A 173 -0.28 -3.03 11.42
N ASN A 174 0.67 -2.74 12.31
CA ASN A 174 1.97 -3.43 12.33
C ASN A 174 1.88 -4.72 13.15
N ILE A 175 1.42 -5.79 12.51
CA ILE A 175 1.12 -7.08 13.16
C ILE A 175 2.37 -7.96 13.25
N THR A 176 3.25 -7.90 12.23
CA THR A 176 4.42 -8.79 12.12
C THR A 176 5.73 -8.15 12.55
N GLY A 177 5.76 -6.83 12.76
CA GLY A 177 6.99 -6.07 12.98
C GLY A 177 7.73 -5.67 11.68
N ASN A 178 7.27 -6.12 10.52
CA ASN A 178 7.92 -5.86 9.22
C ASN A 178 7.49 -4.53 8.57
N VAL A 179 6.94 -3.59 9.34
CA VAL A 179 6.48 -2.29 8.84
C VAL A 179 7.42 -1.18 9.27
N LYS A 180 8.00 -0.49 8.29
CA LYS A 180 8.82 0.71 8.49
C LYS A 180 7.99 1.95 8.16
N TYR A 181 7.90 2.84 9.12
CA TYR A 181 7.13 4.08 9.01
C TYR A 181 8.04 5.22 8.59
N LEU A 182 7.66 5.94 7.55
CA LEU A 182 8.45 7.03 6.97
C LEU A 182 7.62 8.32 6.92
N PRO A 183 8.23 9.47 7.19
CA PRO A 183 7.55 10.76 7.04
C PRO A 183 7.09 10.96 5.60
N ILE A 184 5.92 11.59 5.44
CA ILE A 184 5.36 11.87 4.11
C ILE A 184 5.79 13.25 3.57
N ASP A 185 6.30 14.11 4.42
CA ASP A 185 6.75 15.46 4.11
C ASP A 185 8.24 15.54 3.74
N VAL A 186 8.89 14.39 3.58
CA VAL A 186 10.28 14.30 3.09
C VAL A 186 10.32 14.14 1.57
N THR A 187 11.52 14.30 0.98
CA THR A 187 11.68 14.10 -0.46
C THR A 187 11.58 12.62 -0.84
N PRO A 188 11.15 12.30 -2.07
CA PRO A 188 11.02 10.92 -2.55
C PRO A 188 12.35 10.12 -2.50
N GLU A 189 13.49 10.82 -2.58
CA GLU A 189 14.82 10.23 -2.46
C GLU A 189 15.01 9.52 -1.12
N VAL A 190 14.50 10.08 -0.02
CA VAL A 190 14.60 9.49 1.32
C VAL A 190 13.89 8.13 1.37
N TRP A 191 12.71 8.03 0.77
CA TRP A 191 11.99 6.77 0.66
C TRP A 191 12.74 5.78 -0.23
N ALA A 192 13.16 6.21 -1.42
CA ALA A 192 13.90 5.38 -2.35
C ALA A 192 15.20 4.83 -1.74
N GLU A 193 15.97 5.67 -1.03
CA GLU A 193 17.19 5.25 -0.33
C GLU A 193 16.90 4.26 0.80
N THR A 194 15.87 4.54 1.61
CA THR A 194 15.50 3.68 2.73
C THR A 194 15.09 2.28 2.25
N ILE A 195 14.31 2.19 1.16
CA ILE A 195 13.89 0.91 0.60
C ILE A 195 15.08 0.19 -0.03
N ALA A 196 15.95 0.93 -0.74
CA ALA A 196 17.13 0.36 -1.40
C ALA A 196 18.19 -0.18 -0.43
N GLN A 197 18.32 0.39 0.77
CA GLN A 197 19.22 -0.11 1.82
C GLN A 197 18.82 -1.49 2.36
N ASP A 198 17.55 -1.82 2.23
CA ASP A 198 16.96 -3.06 2.73
C ASP A 198 16.83 -4.13 1.61
N LYS A 199 17.36 -3.85 0.38
CA LYS A 199 17.34 -4.71 -0.81
C LYS A 199 18.18 -5.99 -0.67
#